data_bdd64960e023db3f01d4017acd26bb91
#
_entry.id   bdd64960e023db3f01d4017acd26bb91
#
_cell.length_a   1.000
_cell.length_b   1.000
_cell.length_c   1.000
_cell.angle_alpha   90.00
_cell.angle_beta   90.00
_cell.angle_gamma   90.00
#
_symmetry.space_group_name_H-M   'P 1'
#
loop_
_entity.id
_entity.type
_entity.pdbx_description
1 polymer ?
#
loop_
_entity_poly.entity_id
_entity_poly.type
_entity_poly.pdbx_seq_one_letter_code
_entity_poly.pdbx_strand_id
1 'polypeptide(L)'
;IDSRMYAHLRLLMDEVFGESNFLNEIIWSYQTGGRARSYFPRKHDVILFYARSRSYYFNLKAVPVARNESRSNHMRRAVDENGRSYRAIMSGGKEYRYYDDEPAYPGDVWDDISHLQQKDPQRTGYETQKPLKLLERIVSCSSQEGDLICDLFAGSGTSAVAAAGLNRRFLCVDQSPLAIATTGKRLAQSTAGKPLDFTFDVEAPCGADDCAVEAEVFPAISSYTVRLISFENEAAQAAGISGLDAVDQWSCGFVQGDTYRPCAASVRSVATPALAATLEMPVCAGEPCIMIVDIWGRRRFYLPKRRY
;
A
#
# COMPACT_ATOMS: atom_id res chain seq x y z
N ILE A 1 -7.67 -8.17 10.61
CA ILE A 1 -9.08 -8.66 10.46
C ILE A 1 -9.94 -8.06 11.56
N ASP A 2 -11.20 -7.74 11.25
CA ASP A 2 -12.21 -7.31 12.23
C ASP A 2 -12.49 -8.45 13.23
N SER A 3 -12.65 -8.11 14.49
CA SER A 3 -12.88 -9.05 15.59
C SER A 3 -14.09 -9.97 15.40
N ARG A 4 -15.06 -9.61 14.54
CA ARG A 4 -16.23 -10.46 14.22
C ARG A 4 -15.86 -11.67 13.37
N MET A 5 -14.83 -11.56 12.53
CA MET A 5 -14.38 -12.61 11.62
C MET A 5 -13.13 -13.34 12.11
N TYR A 6 -12.53 -12.86 13.20
CA TYR A 6 -11.28 -13.39 13.75
C TYR A 6 -11.31 -14.93 13.96
N ALA A 7 -12.32 -15.43 14.68
CA ALA A 7 -12.38 -16.85 15.02
C ALA A 7 -12.47 -17.76 13.79
N HIS A 8 -13.26 -17.34 12.78
CA HIS A 8 -13.39 -18.10 11.54
C HIS A 8 -12.08 -18.10 10.74
N LEU A 9 -11.43 -16.94 10.63
CA LEU A 9 -10.15 -16.85 9.94
C LEU A 9 -9.06 -17.64 10.67
N ARG A 10 -9.04 -17.59 12.01
CA ARG A 10 -8.07 -18.36 12.79
C ARG A 10 -8.17 -19.86 12.51
N LEU A 11 -9.37 -20.44 12.52
CA LEU A 11 -9.60 -21.85 12.23
C LEU A 11 -9.18 -22.21 10.78
N LEU A 12 -9.53 -21.35 9.81
CA LEU A 12 -9.11 -21.55 8.42
C LEU A 12 -7.59 -21.52 8.28
N MET A 13 -6.91 -20.59 8.93
CA MET A 13 -5.46 -20.51 8.88
C MET A 13 -4.78 -21.69 9.60
N ASP A 14 -5.35 -22.19 10.70
CA ASP A 14 -4.87 -23.41 11.34
C ASP A 14 -4.98 -24.64 10.41
N GLU A 15 -6.07 -24.73 9.62
CA GLU A 15 -6.25 -25.78 8.61
C GLU A 15 -5.22 -25.67 7.47
N VAL A 16 -4.98 -24.44 6.95
CA VAL A 16 -4.10 -24.20 5.79
C VAL A 16 -2.63 -24.26 6.16
N PHE A 17 -2.23 -23.64 7.27
CA PHE A 17 -0.83 -23.49 7.68
C PHE A 17 -0.39 -24.47 8.73
N GLY A 18 -1.32 -25.08 9.47
CA GLY A 18 -1.09 -25.88 10.65
C GLY A 18 -1.07 -25.06 11.94
N GLU A 19 -1.76 -25.52 12.97
CA GLU A 19 -1.84 -24.86 14.29
C GLU A 19 -0.45 -24.62 14.90
N SER A 20 0.49 -25.56 14.74
CA SER A 20 1.87 -25.45 15.24
C SER A 20 2.71 -24.34 14.59
N ASN A 21 2.24 -23.77 13.50
CA ASN A 21 2.86 -22.67 12.77
C ASN A 21 2.28 -21.29 13.11
N PHE A 22 1.31 -21.25 14.00
CA PHE A 22 0.82 -20.02 14.59
C PHE A 22 1.89 -19.42 15.52
N LEU A 23 2.21 -18.15 15.33
CA LEU A 23 3.24 -17.45 16.08
C LEU A 23 2.65 -16.44 17.05
N ASN A 24 1.83 -15.53 16.56
CA ASN A 24 1.21 -14.48 17.37
C ASN A 24 -0.21 -14.12 16.89
N GLU A 25 -1.01 -13.73 17.85
CA GLU A 25 -2.16 -12.85 17.70
C GLU A 25 -1.72 -11.45 18.09
N ILE A 26 -1.72 -10.53 17.12
CA ILE A 26 -1.32 -9.15 17.33
C ILE A 26 -2.58 -8.29 17.38
N ILE A 27 -2.76 -7.55 18.47
CA ILE A 27 -3.87 -6.62 18.66
C ILE A 27 -3.43 -5.23 18.23
N TRP A 28 -3.91 -4.76 17.09
CA TRP A 28 -3.74 -3.38 16.70
C TRP A 28 -4.88 -2.53 17.28
N SER A 29 -4.58 -1.82 18.36
CA SER A 29 -5.54 -0.99 19.09
C SER A 29 -5.49 0.47 18.63
N TYR A 30 -6.65 1.09 18.46
CA TYR A 30 -6.77 2.46 17.99
C TYR A 30 -7.91 3.21 18.65
N GLN A 31 -7.76 4.53 18.77
CA GLN A 31 -8.79 5.42 19.31
C GLN A 31 -9.73 5.90 18.21
N THR A 32 -10.99 5.54 18.29
CA THR A 32 -12.05 6.05 17.41
C THR A 32 -13.13 6.77 18.18
N GLY A 33 -13.84 7.72 17.57
CA GLY A 33 -14.82 8.57 18.24
C GLY A 33 -16.15 7.90 18.62
N GLY A 34 -16.41 6.67 18.19
CA GLY A 34 -17.71 6.02 18.43
C GLY A 34 -17.96 5.67 19.89
N ARG A 35 -19.18 5.92 20.39
CA ARG A 35 -19.68 5.48 21.71
C ARG A 35 -20.80 4.47 21.52
N ALA A 36 -20.62 3.25 22.02
CA ALA A 36 -21.69 2.28 22.17
C ALA A 36 -22.33 2.42 23.56
N ARG A 37 -23.63 2.17 23.66
CA ARG A 37 -24.37 2.28 24.93
C ARG A 37 -24.74 0.92 25.53
N SER A 38 -24.83 -0.11 24.69
CA SER A 38 -25.28 -1.46 25.06
C SER A 38 -24.17 -2.54 25.02
N TYR A 39 -22.96 -2.17 24.59
CA TYR A 39 -21.79 -3.04 24.55
C TYR A 39 -20.51 -2.19 24.56
N PHE A 40 -19.35 -2.83 24.77
CA PHE A 40 -18.07 -2.13 24.68
C PHE A 40 -17.75 -1.78 23.23
N PRO A 41 -17.36 -0.52 22.91
CA PRO A 41 -16.99 -0.14 21.54
C PRO A 41 -15.77 -0.92 21.06
N ARG A 42 -15.83 -1.44 19.83
CA ARG A 42 -14.73 -2.14 19.20
C ARG A 42 -13.65 -1.13 18.82
N LYS A 43 -12.45 -1.31 19.36
CA LYS A 43 -11.33 -0.36 19.24
C LYS A 43 -10.05 -1.06 18.79
N HIS A 44 -10.15 -2.20 18.11
CA HIS A 44 -9.00 -2.93 17.60
C HIS A 44 -9.36 -3.80 16.40
N ASP A 45 -8.37 -4.06 15.59
CA ASP A 45 -8.31 -5.16 14.63
C ASP A 45 -7.27 -6.18 15.10
N VAL A 46 -7.41 -7.41 14.63
CA VAL A 46 -6.49 -8.50 14.93
C VAL A 46 -5.62 -8.81 13.71
N ILE A 47 -4.34 -9.06 13.93
CA ILE A 47 -3.42 -9.55 12.92
C ILE A 47 -2.96 -10.94 13.35
N LEU A 48 -3.24 -11.94 12.51
CA LEU A 48 -2.80 -13.32 12.75
C LEU A 48 -1.44 -13.52 12.09
N PHE A 49 -0.44 -13.90 12.87
CA PHE A 49 0.90 -14.15 12.37
C PHE A 49 1.19 -15.64 12.35
N TYR A 50 1.39 -16.17 11.14
CA TYR A 50 1.77 -17.55 10.88
C TYR A 50 3.07 -17.60 10.10
N ALA A 51 3.83 -18.67 10.31
CA ALA A 51 4.95 -19.04 9.46
C ALA A 51 4.57 -20.25 8.59
N ARG A 52 5.14 -20.38 7.40
CA ARG A 52 4.95 -21.58 6.55
C ARG A 52 5.69 -22.80 7.12
N SER A 53 6.78 -22.56 7.81
CA SER A 53 7.63 -23.57 8.42
C SER A 53 8.39 -22.96 9.60
N ARG A 54 9.19 -23.78 10.30
CA ARG A 54 10.05 -23.30 11.39
C ARG A 54 11.22 -22.43 10.94
N SER A 55 11.55 -22.46 9.64
CA SER A 55 12.55 -21.59 9.03
C SER A 55 11.84 -20.41 8.38
N TYR A 56 11.79 -19.28 9.04
CA TYR A 56 11.21 -18.03 8.56
C TYR A 56 12.07 -16.84 8.96
N TYR A 57 11.97 -15.75 8.20
CA TYR A 57 12.64 -14.51 8.55
C TYR A 57 11.77 -13.69 9.51
N PHE A 58 12.40 -13.22 10.60
CA PHE A 58 11.80 -12.24 11.51
C PHE A 58 12.89 -11.38 12.14
N ASN A 59 12.76 -10.05 12.01
CA ASN A 59 13.72 -9.09 12.54
C ASN A 59 13.02 -8.02 13.39
N LEU A 60 12.87 -8.30 14.67
CA LEU A 60 12.28 -7.34 15.61
C LEU A 60 13.06 -6.02 15.70
N LYS A 61 14.39 -6.05 15.45
CA LYS A 61 15.26 -4.87 15.52
C LYS A 61 14.99 -3.85 14.40
N ALA A 62 14.34 -4.27 13.32
CA ALA A 62 13.94 -3.38 12.23
C ALA A 62 12.76 -2.45 12.58
N VAL A 63 12.08 -2.69 13.71
CA VAL A 63 10.85 -1.97 14.10
C VAL A 63 10.91 -1.41 15.52
N PRO A 64 11.90 -0.56 15.83
CA PRO A 64 12.01 0.06 17.14
C PRO A 64 10.80 0.97 17.42
N VAL A 65 10.42 1.05 18.69
CA VAL A 65 9.37 1.92 19.18
C VAL A 65 9.89 2.84 20.28
N ALA A 66 9.20 3.95 20.52
CA ALA A 66 9.50 4.81 21.65
C ALA A 66 9.29 4.06 22.97
N ARG A 67 10.21 4.20 23.89
CA ARG A 67 10.09 3.58 25.22
C ARG A 67 8.95 4.24 25.98
N ASN A 68 7.97 3.45 26.39
CA ASN A 68 6.89 3.91 27.26
C ASN A 68 7.36 3.89 28.72
N GLU A 69 7.65 5.05 29.29
CA GLU A 69 8.16 5.18 30.65
C GLU A 69 7.17 4.68 31.71
N SER A 70 5.87 4.86 31.50
CA SER A 70 4.85 4.43 32.44
C SER A 70 4.79 2.91 32.60
N ARG A 71 5.07 2.15 31.54
CA ARG A 71 5.09 0.68 31.56
C ARG A 71 6.31 0.08 32.26
N SER A 72 7.34 0.87 32.53
CA SER A 72 8.59 0.42 33.17
C SER A 72 8.80 0.97 34.58
N ASN A 73 7.80 1.60 35.19
CA ASN A 73 7.90 2.21 36.54
C ASN A 73 8.21 1.20 37.65
N HIS A 74 7.89 -0.07 37.48
CA HIS A 74 8.17 -1.14 38.45
C HIS A 74 9.59 -1.69 38.38
N MET A 75 10.40 -1.25 37.38
CA MET A 75 11.78 -1.72 37.22
C MET A 75 12.74 -0.87 38.05
N ARG A 76 13.73 -1.52 38.65
CA ARG A 76 14.80 -0.85 39.38
C ARG A 76 15.70 -0.07 38.39
N ARG A 77 15.93 1.19 38.65
CA ARG A 77 16.93 2.00 37.92
C ARG A 77 18.30 1.81 38.52
N ALA A 78 19.32 1.66 37.68
CA ALA A 78 20.71 1.52 38.08
C ALA A 78 21.65 2.04 36.98
N VAL A 79 22.93 2.18 37.30
CA VAL A 79 23.99 2.54 36.36
C VAL A 79 25.00 1.41 36.39
N ASP A 80 25.51 1.00 35.24
CA ASP A 80 26.56 -0.01 35.15
C ASP A 80 27.96 0.58 35.38
N GLU A 81 28.98 -0.27 35.38
CA GLU A 81 30.38 0.12 35.58
C GLU A 81 30.95 1.07 34.52
N ASN A 82 30.29 1.15 33.35
CA ASN A 82 30.65 2.06 32.24
C ASN A 82 29.85 3.37 32.27
N GLY A 83 29.05 3.61 33.31
CA GLY A 83 28.22 4.81 33.42
C GLY A 83 26.94 4.80 32.62
N ARG A 84 26.54 3.66 32.01
CA ARG A 84 25.29 3.55 31.24
C ARG A 84 24.12 3.31 32.19
N SER A 85 23.08 4.12 32.08
CA SER A 85 21.83 3.95 32.83
C SER A 85 20.99 2.80 32.24
N TYR A 86 20.46 1.97 33.13
CA TYR A 86 19.56 0.87 32.75
C TYR A 86 18.45 0.65 33.77
N ARG A 87 17.42 -0.04 33.33
CA ARG A 87 16.35 -0.55 34.18
C ARG A 87 16.47 -2.08 34.26
N ALA A 88 16.29 -2.62 35.44
CA ALA A 88 16.43 -4.05 35.68
C ALA A 88 15.18 -4.64 36.30
N ILE A 89 14.88 -5.88 35.92
CA ILE A 89 13.85 -6.73 36.52
C ILE A 89 14.39 -8.13 36.71
N MET A 90 14.02 -8.75 37.82
CA MET A 90 14.29 -10.14 38.07
C MET A 90 13.12 -11.00 37.54
N SER A 91 13.42 -12.01 36.72
CA SER A 91 12.42 -12.97 36.23
C SER A 91 13.08 -14.35 36.13
N GLY A 92 12.44 -15.38 36.73
CA GLY A 92 12.98 -16.74 36.73
C GLY A 92 14.38 -16.87 37.34
N GLY A 93 14.72 -16.03 38.32
CA GLY A 93 16.06 -16.02 38.95
C GLY A 93 17.16 -15.33 38.13
N LYS A 94 16.83 -14.76 36.98
CA LYS A 94 17.76 -14.03 36.10
C LYS A 94 17.46 -12.57 36.10
N GLU A 95 18.49 -11.70 36.17
CA GLU A 95 18.37 -10.23 35.96
C GLU A 95 18.34 -9.92 34.46
N TYR A 96 17.31 -9.19 34.03
CA TYR A 96 17.19 -8.63 32.69
C TYR A 96 17.43 -7.13 32.80
N ARG A 97 18.36 -6.64 31.99
CA ARG A 97 18.74 -5.21 31.94
C ARG A 97 18.28 -4.60 30.64
N TYR A 98 17.68 -3.43 30.73
CA TYR A 98 17.17 -2.63 29.61
C TYR A 98 17.83 -1.26 29.67
N TYR A 99 18.81 -1.02 28.83
CA TYR A 99 19.57 0.22 28.80
C TYR A 99 18.71 1.35 28.25
N ASP A 100 18.83 2.57 28.86
CA ASP A 100 18.04 3.74 28.48
C ASP A 100 18.43 4.27 27.10
N ASP A 101 19.65 4.03 26.64
CA ASP A 101 20.20 4.36 25.32
C ASP A 101 19.88 3.32 24.23
N GLU A 102 19.24 2.20 24.57
CA GLU A 102 18.80 1.19 23.62
C GLU A 102 17.32 1.38 23.25
N PRO A 103 16.96 1.11 21.99
CA PRO A 103 15.56 1.19 21.57
C PRO A 103 14.70 0.16 22.30
N ALA A 104 13.42 0.49 22.48
CA ALA A 104 12.40 -0.50 22.84
C ALA A 104 11.83 -1.13 21.57
N TYR A 105 11.21 -2.31 21.73
CA TYR A 105 10.57 -3.02 20.64
C TYR A 105 9.10 -3.30 20.96
N PRO A 106 8.22 -3.38 19.94
CA PRO A 106 6.81 -3.64 20.17
C PRO A 106 6.58 -5.07 20.68
N GLY A 107 5.60 -5.23 21.57
CA GLY A 107 5.01 -6.52 21.86
C GLY A 107 3.90 -6.85 20.85
N ASP A 108 2.95 -7.68 21.26
CA ASP A 108 1.81 -8.11 20.46
C ASP A 108 0.57 -7.19 20.61
N VAL A 109 0.65 -6.13 21.41
CA VAL A 109 -0.36 -5.08 21.48
C VAL A 109 0.22 -3.78 20.94
N TRP A 110 -0.27 -3.35 19.78
CA TRP A 110 0.18 -2.14 19.07
C TRP A 110 -0.82 -1.01 19.28
N ASP A 111 -0.50 -0.08 20.15
CA ASP A 111 -1.30 1.10 20.48
C ASP A 111 -0.63 2.43 20.06
N ASP A 112 0.54 2.32 19.42
CA ASP A 112 1.38 3.44 18.97
C ASP A 112 1.17 3.80 17.50
N ILE A 113 0.31 3.08 16.79
CA ILE A 113 -0.08 3.35 15.40
C ILE A 113 -1.56 3.70 15.37
N SER A 114 -1.88 4.97 15.15
CA SER A 114 -3.27 5.43 15.03
C SER A 114 -3.87 4.96 13.70
N HIS A 115 -5.19 4.76 13.69
CA HIS A 115 -5.93 4.62 12.44
C HIS A 115 -5.98 5.97 11.69
N LEU A 116 -6.25 5.93 10.38
CA LEU A 116 -6.39 7.14 9.57
C LEU A 116 -7.62 7.95 10.00
N GLN A 117 -7.39 9.16 10.48
CA GLN A 117 -8.46 10.10 10.80
C GLN A 117 -9.16 10.58 9.52
N GLN A 118 -10.37 11.13 9.65
CA GLN A 118 -11.18 11.54 8.51
C GLN A 118 -10.49 12.58 7.59
N LYS A 119 -9.64 13.44 8.17
CA LYS A 119 -8.87 14.47 7.47
C LYS A 119 -7.40 14.10 7.25
N ASP A 120 -7.03 12.83 7.44
CA ASP A 120 -5.65 12.38 7.24
C ASP A 120 -5.26 12.54 5.76
N PRO A 121 -4.12 13.17 5.45
CA PRO A 121 -3.67 13.37 4.06
C PRO A 121 -3.38 12.07 3.31
N GLN A 122 -3.16 10.95 4.02
CA GLN A 122 -3.01 9.64 3.40
C GLN A 122 -4.33 9.05 2.88
N ARG A 123 -5.50 9.61 3.28
CA ARG A 123 -6.78 9.05 2.88
C ARG A 123 -7.04 9.20 1.39
N THR A 124 -7.37 8.08 0.77
CA THR A 124 -7.72 8.00 -0.66
C THR A 124 -9.23 8.01 -0.91
N GLY A 125 -10.05 7.99 0.15
CA GLY A 125 -11.47 7.73 0.05
C GLY A 125 -11.85 6.24 0.10
N TYR A 126 -10.86 5.32 0.05
CA TYR A 126 -11.13 3.90 0.22
C TYR A 126 -11.45 3.59 1.68
N GLU A 127 -12.64 3.04 1.96
CA GLU A 127 -13.18 2.95 3.32
C GLU A 127 -12.31 2.14 4.30
N THR A 128 -11.74 1.03 3.81
CA THR A 128 -10.98 0.08 4.64
C THR A 128 -9.47 0.32 4.62
N GLN A 129 -9.03 1.49 4.15
CA GLN A 129 -7.62 1.83 4.05
C GLN A 129 -6.91 1.74 5.40
N LYS A 130 -5.80 1.00 5.45
CA LYS A 130 -4.92 0.91 6.61
C LYS A 130 -3.84 1.99 6.56
N PRO A 131 -3.33 2.44 7.74
CA PRO A 131 -2.21 3.38 7.78
C PRO A 131 -0.95 2.76 7.17
N LEU A 132 -0.17 3.57 6.43
CA LEU A 132 1.08 3.12 5.83
C LEU A 132 2.06 2.56 6.88
N LYS A 133 2.19 3.26 8.01
CA LYS A 133 3.06 2.86 9.13
C LYS A 133 2.77 1.45 9.67
N LEU A 134 1.52 0.99 9.60
CA LEU A 134 1.15 -0.36 10.02
C LEU A 134 1.77 -1.41 9.10
N LEU A 135 1.65 -1.22 7.79
CA LEU A 135 2.19 -2.13 6.78
C LEU A 135 3.72 -2.04 6.72
N GLU A 136 4.29 -0.85 6.88
CA GLU A 136 5.76 -0.68 6.99
C GLU A 136 6.31 -1.49 8.16
N ARG A 137 5.66 -1.48 9.34
CA ARG A 137 6.07 -2.31 10.48
C ARG A 137 6.03 -3.79 10.13
N ILE A 138 4.93 -4.28 9.58
CA ILE A 138 4.77 -5.68 9.21
C ILE A 138 5.85 -6.09 8.19
N VAL A 139 5.99 -5.34 7.11
CA VAL A 139 6.94 -5.64 6.03
C VAL A 139 8.39 -5.59 6.52
N SER A 140 8.75 -4.57 7.33
CA SER A 140 10.12 -4.41 7.82
C SER A 140 10.57 -5.56 8.73
N CYS A 141 9.69 -6.08 9.58
CA CYS A 141 10.07 -7.15 10.50
C CYS A 141 9.97 -8.56 9.88
N SER A 142 9.17 -8.75 8.81
CA SER A 142 8.88 -10.06 8.24
C SER A 142 9.51 -10.32 6.87
N SER A 143 10.29 -9.38 6.34
CA SER A 143 10.96 -9.50 5.03
C SER A 143 12.27 -8.75 4.95
N GLN A 144 13.08 -9.08 3.94
CA GLN A 144 14.33 -8.39 3.57
C GLN A 144 14.15 -7.60 2.27
N GLU A 145 15.07 -6.70 1.96
CA GLU A 145 15.09 -6.00 0.68
C GLU A 145 15.15 -7.00 -0.48
N GLY A 146 14.37 -6.75 -1.52
CA GLY A 146 14.23 -7.63 -2.68
C GLY A 146 13.25 -8.79 -2.51
N ASP A 147 12.75 -9.08 -1.30
CA ASP A 147 11.71 -10.10 -1.08
C ASP A 147 10.38 -9.71 -1.75
N LEU A 148 9.57 -10.71 -2.03
CA LEU A 148 8.23 -10.53 -2.60
C LEU A 148 7.17 -10.42 -1.50
N ILE A 149 6.46 -9.31 -1.47
CA ILE A 149 5.27 -9.10 -0.65
C ILE A 149 4.05 -9.42 -1.52
N CYS A 150 3.22 -10.34 -1.08
CA CYS A 150 1.99 -10.72 -1.77
C CYS A 150 0.77 -10.30 -0.95
N ASP A 151 -0.15 -9.54 -1.57
CA ASP A 151 -1.43 -9.14 -0.98
C ASP A 151 -2.56 -9.46 -1.94
N LEU A 152 -3.36 -10.48 -1.60
CA LEU A 152 -4.46 -10.96 -2.44
C LEU A 152 -5.78 -10.20 -2.20
N PHE A 153 -5.78 -9.21 -1.30
CA PHE A 153 -6.91 -8.35 -0.98
C PHE A 153 -6.44 -6.90 -0.81
N ALA A 154 -5.74 -6.41 -1.83
CA ALA A 154 -4.92 -5.19 -1.79
C ALA A 154 -5.68 -3.92 -1.37
N GLY A 155 -6.98 -3.83 -1.65
CA GLY A 155 -7.79 -2.66 -1.33
C GLY A 155 -7.18 -1.38 -1.89
N SER A 156 -6.85 -0.45 -1.00
CA SER A 156 -6.18 0.81 -1.39
C SER A 156 -4.68 0.68 -1.70
N GLY A 157 -4.11 -0.54 -1.72
CA GLY A 157 -2.71 -0.81 -2.05
C GLY A 157 -1.70 -0.33 -1.01
N THR A 158 -2.06 -0.26 0.26
CA THR A 158 -1.12 0.18 1.31
C THR A 158 0.07 -0.76 1.42
N SER A 159 -0.11 -2.06 1.22
CA SER A 159 0.95 -3.08 1.18
C SER A 159 1.92 -2.87 0.01
N ALA A 160 1.40 -2.54 -1.18
CA ALA A 160 2.23 -2.23 -2.35
C ALA A 160 3.09 -0.98 -2.10
N VAL A 161 2.50 0.09 -1.56
CA VAL A 161 3.23 1.34 -1.25
C VAL A 161 4.28 1.11 -0.17
N ALA A 162 3.97 0.33 0.87
CA ALA A 162 4.94 -0.03 1.91
C ALA A 162 6.09 -0.87 1.33
N ALA A 163 5.78 -1.89 0.52
CA ALA A 163 6.77 -2.74 -0.10
C ALA A 163 7.71 -1.93 -1.02
N ALA A 164 7.16 -1.12 -1.92
CA ALA A 164 7.93 -0.25 -2.81
C ALA A 164 8.83 0.73 -2.04
N GLY A 165 8.29 1.39 -1.01
CA GLY A 165 9.03 2.32 -0.16
C GLY A 165 10.19 1.69 0.61
N LEU A 166 10.11 0.39 0.87
CA LEU A 166 11.08 -0.41 1.60
C LEU A 166 11.98 -1.27 0.67
N ASN A 167 12.00 -1.03 -0.62
CA ASN A 167 12.75 -1.80 -1.62
C ASN A 167 12.39 -3.29 -1.68
N ARG A 168 11.12 -3.63 -1.48
CA ARG A 168 10.58 -4.98 -1.68
C ARG A 168 9.82 -5.03 -2.99
N ARG A 169 9.81 -6.20 -3.63
CA ARG A 169 8.89 -6.49 -4.74
C ARG A 169 7.49 -6.71 -4.19
N PHE A 170 6.47 -6.49 -4.99
CA PHE A 170 5.10 -6.75 -4.58
C PHE A 170 4.29 -7.41 -5.69
N LEU A 171 3.32 -8.20 -5.27
CA LEU A 171 2.22 -8.73 -6.08
C LEU A 171 0.93 -8.41 -5.33
N CYS A 172 0.08 -7.59 -5.94
CA CYS A 172 -1.18 -7.18 -5.34
C CYS A 172 -2.35 -7.55 -6.26
N VAL A 173 -3.35 -8.16 -5.67
CA VAL A 173 -4.57 -8.58 -6.37
C VAL A 173 -5.78 -8.03 -5.63
N ASP A 174 -6.78 -7.59 -6.37
CA ASP A 174 -8.10 -7.22 -5.82
C ASP A 174 -9.17 -7.43 -6.89
N GLN A 175 -10.37 -7.82 -6.49
CA GLN A 175 -11.50 -7.97 -7.39
C GLN A 175 -12.11 -6.62 -7.81
N SER A 176 -11.82 -5.54 -7.07
CA SER A 176 -12.37 -4.21 -7.32
C SER A 176 -11.48 -3.43 -8.29
N PRO A 177 -11.99 -3.01 -9.46
CA PRO A 177 -11.26 -2.10 -10.36
C PRO A 177 -10.84 -0.81 -9.65
N LEU A 178 -11.66 -0.28 -8.73
CA LEU A 178 -11.36 0.90 -7.94
C LEU A 178 -10.15 0.68 -7.01
N ALA A 179 -9.99 -0.51 -6.44
CA ALA A 179 -8.83 -0.88 -5.62
C ALA A 179 -7.54 -0.81 -6.45
N ILE A 180 -7.55 -1.42 -7.63
CA ILE A 180 -6.39 -1.43 -8.55
C ILE A 180 -6.07 -0.01 -9.03
N ALA A 181 -7.08 0.78 -9.40
CA ALA A 181 -6.90 2.18 -9.79
C ALA A 181 -6.29 3.02 -8.66
N THR A 182 -6.81 2.86 -7.43
CA THR A 182 -6.30 3.56 -6.23
C THR A 182 -4.87 3.15 -5.92
N THR A 183 -4.55 1.86 -6.02
CA THR A 183 -3.19 1.34 -5.83
C THR A 183 -2.21 1.95 -6.82
N GLY A 184 -2.54 1.94 -8.12
CA GLY A 184 -1.71 2.54 -9.16
C GLY A 184 -1.49 4.04 -8.96
N LYS A 185 -2.54 4.77 -8.59
CA LYS A 185 -2.46 6.21 -8.26
C LYS A 185 -1.50 6.48 -7.09
N ARG A 186 -1.60 5.72 -6.02
CA ARG A 186 -0.71 5.86 -4.85
C ARG A 186 0.74 5.51 -5.16
N LEU A 187 0.97 4.45 -5.93
CA LEU A 187 2.31 4.09 -6.39
C LEU A 187 2.92 5.21 -7.24
N ALA A 188 2.17 5.75 -8.20
CA ALA A 188 2.63 6.86 -9.03
C ALA A 188 2.95 8.12 -8.20
N GLN A 189 2.16 8.42 -7.17
CA GLN A 189 2.41 9.55 -6.26
C GLN A 189 3.63 9.32 -5.36
N SER A 190 3.82 8.09 -4.85
CA SER A 190 4.94 7.76 -3.97
C SER A 190 6.30 7.77 -4.68
N THR A 191 6.28 7.60 -6.00
CA THR A 191 7.48 7.62 -6.85
C THR A 191 7.68 8.94 -7.58
N ALA A 192 6.99 10.01 -7.19
CA ALA A 192 7.08 11.32 -7.83
C ALA A 192 8.54 11.74 -8.08
N GLY A 193 8.88 11.99 -9.34
CA GLY A 193 10.25 12.33 -9.77
C GLY A 193 11.19 11.14 -9.98
N LYS A 194 10.72 9.89 -9.85
CA LYS A 194 11.46 8.67 -10.17
C LYS A 194 10.73 7.89 -11.27
N PRO A 195 11.43 7.05 -12.05
CA PRO A 195 10.79 6.14 -12.98
C PRO A 195 9.77 5.24 -12.27
N LEU A 196 8.63 4.99 -12.90
CA LEU A 196 7.64 4.04 -12.40
C LEU A 196 8.18 2.62 -12.59
N ASP A 197 8.20 1.82 -11.55
CA ASP A 197 8.69 0.45 -11.56
C ASP A 197 7.64 -0.53 -11.05
N PHE A 198 6.53 -0.61 -11.78
CA PHE A 198 5.48 -1.59 -11.57
C PHE A 198 4.75 -1.86 -12.89
N THR A 199 4.01 -2.96 -12.93
CA THR A 199 3.22 -3.39 -14.09
C THR A 199 1.79 -3.67 -13.69
N PHE A 200 0.90 -3.63 -14.68
CA PHE A 200 -0.47 -4.14 -14.56
C PHE A 200 -0.65 -5.31 -15.51
N ASP A 201 -1.35 -6.35 -15.08
CA ASP A 201 -1.90 -7.31 -16.02
C ASP A 201 -3.03 -6.65 -16.80
N VAL A 202 -3.00 -6.81 -18.11
CA VAL A 202 -3.97 -6.22 -19.05
C VAL A 202 -4.99 -7.32 -19.37
N GLU A 203 -6.18 -7.18 -18.83
CA GLU A 203 -7.34 -7.79 -19.45
C GLU A 203 -7.51 -7.11 -20.80
N ALA A 204 -7.56 -7.81 -21.89
CA ALA A 204 -7.52 -7.39 -23.30
C ALA A 204 -7.61 -5.87 -23.58
N PRO A 205 -6.79 -5.31 -24.48
CA PRO A 205 -6.86 -3.87 -24.80
C PRO A 205 -8.30 -3.53 -25.16
N CYS A 206 -8.79 -2.42 -24.62
CA CYS A 206 -10.15 -1.96 -24.82
C CYS A 206 -10.56 -2.06 -26.30
N GLY A 207 -11.56 -2.91 -26.59
CA GLY A 207 -12.29 -2.82 -27.85
C GLY A 207 -12.93 -1.43 -27.93
N ALA A 208 -12.98 -0.87 -29.10
CA ALA A 208 -13.39 0.52 -29.38
C ALA A 208 -14.85 0.87 -29.00
N ASP A 209 -15.58 -0.02 -28.32
CA ASP A 209 -17.05 0.03 -28.28
C ASP A 209 -17.65 0.82 -27.11
N ASP A 210 -16.90 1.14 -26.04
CA ASP A 210 -17.47 1.81 -24.87
C ASP A 210 -16.75 3.11 -24.44
N CYS A 211 -15.69 3.52 -25.14
CA CYS A 211 -15.03 4.81 -24.93
C CYS A 211 -14.35 5.35 -26.19
N ALA A 212 -14.38 6.68 -26.37
CA ALA A 212 -13.60 7.37 -27.38
C ALA A 212 -12.39 8.02 -26.72
N VAL A 213 -11.20 7.71 -27.23
CA VAL A 213 -9.93 8.29 -26.80
C VAL A 213 -9.27 8.98 -27.96
N GLU A 214 -8.94 10.25 -27.80
CA GLU A 214 -8.11 10.98 -28.75
C GLU A 214 -6.76 11.30 -28.12
N ALA A 215 -5.71 10.77 -28.71
CA ALA A 215 -4.34 10.98 -28.25
C ALA A 215 -3.36 11.00 -29.42
N GLU A 216 -2.28 11.76 -29.26
CA GLU A 216 -1.18 11.87 -30.21
C GLU A 216 0.11 11.37 -29.61
N VAL A 217 0.93 10.67 -30.41
CA VAL A 217 2.26 10.21 -30.02
C VAL A 217 3.27 10.76 -31.02
N PHE A 218 4.21 11.54 -30.51
CA PHE A 218 5.28 12.16 -31.26
C PHE A 218 6.59 11.46 -30.91
N PRO A 219 7.21 10.73 -31.87
CA PRO A 219 8.49 10.09 -31.66
C PRO A 219 9.63 11.12 -31.67
N ALA A 220 10.59 10.93 -30.75
CA ALA A 220 11.89 11.57 -30.75
C ALA A 220 12.98 10.50 -30.74
N ILE A 221 14.26 10.89 -30.76
CA ILE A 221 15.38 9.94 -30.87
C ILE A 221 15.42 8.93 -29.69
N SER A 222 15.16 9.38 -28.47
CA SER A 222 15.26 8.56 -27.26
C SER A 222 13.98 8.54 -26.42
N SER A 223 12.92 9.20 -26.85
CA SER A 223 11.68 9.32 -26.10
C SER A 223 10.48 9.41 -27.03
N TYR A 224 9.28 9.27 -26.43
CA TYR A 224 8.01 9.63 -27.01
C TYR A 224 7.39 10.73 -26.17
N THR A 225 6.83 11.73 -26.86
CA THR A 225 5.91 12.69 -26.23
C THR A 225 4.49 12.21 -26.51
N VAL A 226 3.72 11.95 -25.48
CA VAL A 226 2.34 11.48 -25.57
C VAL A 226 1.42 12.60 -25.10
N ARG A 227 0.47 12.99 -25.93
CA ARG A 227 -0.54 14.01 -25.63
C ARG A 227 -1.92 13.37 -25.59
N LEU A 228 -2.57 13.42 -24.44
CA LEU A 228 -3.98 13.04 -24.28
C LEU A 228 -4.86 14.27 -24.58
N ILE A 229 -5.71 14.17 -25.58
CA ILE A 229 -6.54 15.29 -26.07
C ILE A 229 -7.93 15.21 -25.46
N SER A 230 -8.59 14.07 -25.60
CA SER A 230 -9.93 13.86 -25.07
C SER A 230 -10.18 12.43 -24.66
N PHE A 231 -11.16 12.28 -23.77
CA PHE A 231 -11.71 10.99 -23.34
C PHE A 231 -13.22 11.14 -23.17
N GLU A 232 -13.98 10.23 -23.77
CA GLU A 232 -15.42 10.17 -23.65
C GLU A 232 -15.88 8.74 -23.42
N ASN A 233 -16.90 8.57 -22.59
CA ASN A 233 -17.62 7.33 -22.41
C ASN A 233 -19.08 7.60 -22.06
N GLU A 234 -19.93 6.59 -22.11
CA GLU A 234 -21.38 6.72 -21.84
C GLU A 234 -21.67 7.32 -20.46
N ALA A 235 -20.89 6.96 -19.42
CA ALA A 235 -21.12 7.48 -18.07
C ALA A 235 -20.77 8.97 -17.97
N ALA A 236 -19.72 9.43 -18.67
CA ALA A 236 -19.36 10.84 -18.74
C ALA A 236 -20.45 11.63 -19.48
N GLN A 237 -20.90 11.11 -20.61
CA GLN A 237 -21.99 11.73 -21.39
C GLN A 237 -23.29 11.84 -20.56
N ALA A 238 -23.67 10.75 -19.86
CA ALA A 238 -24.84 10.74 -19.00
C ALA A 238 -24.74 11.72 -17.81
N ALA A 239 -23.52 11.97 -17.32
CA ALA A 239 -23.24 12.91 -16.25
C ALA A 239 -23.03 14.36 -16.74
N GLY A 240 -23.02 14.62 -18.06
CA GLY A 240 -22.71 15.92 -18.64
C GLY A 240 -21.25 16.35 -18.44
N ILE A 241 -20.33 15.39 -18.27
CA ILE A 241 -18.90 15.62 -18.10
C ILE A 241 -18.20 15.27 -19.41
N SER A 242 -17.27 16.08 -19.85
CA SER A 242 -16.59 15.90 -21.13
C SER A 242 -15.06 16.03 -21.02
N GLY A 243 -14.37 15.45 -21.99
CA GLY A 243 -12.93 15.58 -22.14
C GLY A 243 -12.16 15.03 -20.93
N LEU A 244 -11.08 15.72 -20.56
CA LEU A 244 -10.22 15.26 -19.48
C LEU A 244 -10.86 15.36 -18.08
N ASP A 245 -11.99 16.04 -17.92
CA ASP A 245 -12.69 16.12 -16.64
C ASP A 245 -13.30 14.77 -16.22
N ALA A 246 -13.54 13.88 -17.17
CA ALA A 246 -13.97 12.52 -16.92
C ALA A 246 -12.82 11.57 -16.50
N VAL A 247 -11.55 12.04 -16.54
CA VAL A 247 -10.36 11.25 -16.22
C VAL A 247 -9.86 11.57 -14.82
N ASP A 248 -9.65 10.56 -13.96
CA ASP A 248 -9.00 10.70 -12.65
C ASP A 248 -7.48 10.60 -12.75
N GLN A 249 -7.00 9.69 -13.57
CA GLN A 249 -5.56 9.52 -13.84
C GLN A 249 -5.33 8.93 -15.23
N TRP A 250 -4.16 9.21 -15.78
CA TRP A 250 -3.70 8.54 -16.99
C TRP A 250 -2.19 8.34 -16.97
N SER A 251 -1.72 7.36 -17.71
CA SER A 251 -0.30 7.06 -17.87
C SER A 251 0.00 6.67 -19.30
N CYS A 252 1.24 6.88 -19.72
CA CYS A 252 1.79 6.33 -20.95
C CYS A 252 2.91 5.35 -20.63
N GLY A 253 3.02 4.33 -21.47
CA GLY A 253 3.98 3.25 -21.28
C GLY A 253 3.93 2.27 -22.45
N PHE A 254 4.27 1.01 -22.18
CA PHE A 254 4.35 -0.04 -23.19
C PHE A 254 3.58 -1.27 -22.75
N VAL A 255 2.95 -1.92 -23.74
CA VAL A 255 2.37 -3.25 -23.59
C VAL A 255 3.30 -4.28 -24.21
N GLN A 256 3.52 -5.37 -23.50
CA GLN A 256 4.24 -6.54 -23.97
C GLN A 256 3.47 -7.80 -23.53
N GLY A 257 2.86 -8.50 -24.47
CA GLY A 257 1.90 -9.56 -24.16
C GLY A 257 0.71 -8.98 -23.38
N ASP A 258 0.39 -9.62 -22.26
CA ASP A 258 -0.72 -9.22 -21.37
C ASP A 258 -0.28 -8.26 -20.24
N THR A 259 0.89 -7.65 -20.37
CA THR A 259 1.45 -6.81 -19.30
C THR A 259 1.65 -5.38 -19.80
N TYR A 260 1.10 -4.41 -19.09
CA TYR A 260 1.34 -2.98 -19.28
C TYR A 260 2.33 -2.44 -18.25
N ARG A 261 3.36 -1.79 -18.74
CA ARG A 261 4.37 -1.10 -17.92
C ARG A 261 4.26 0.42 -18.12
N PRO A 262 3.75 1.17 -17.12
CA PRO A 262 3.73 2.63 -17.20
C PRO A 262 5.16 3.18 -17.08
N CYS A 263 5.44 4.25 -17.83
CA CYS A 263 6.71 4.97 -17.78
C CYS A 263 6.52 6.37 -17.17
N ALA A 264 5.39 7.00 -17.43
CA ALA A 264 5.02 8.28 -16.87
C ALA A 264 3.51 8.31 -16.58
N ALA A 265 3.11 9.05 -15.56
CA ALA A 265 1.72 9.16 -15.15
C ALA A 265 1.36 10.59 -14.72
N SER A 266 0.10 10.96 -14.94
CA SER A 266 -0.53 12.15 -14.40
C SER A 266 -1.75 11.73 -13.58
N VAL A 267 -1.82 12.18 -12.32
CA VAL A 267 -2.85 11.81 -11.38
C VAL A 267 -3.46 13.04 -10.71
N ARG A 268 -4.78 13.07 -10.57
CA ARG A 268 -5.45 14.12 -9.79
C ARG A 268 -5.21 13.94 -8.31
N SER A 269 -5.00 15.05 -7.64
CA SER A 269 -4.95 15.11 -6.17
C SER A 269 -5.53 16.43 -5.69
N VAL A 270 -5.71 16.58 -4.39
CA VAL A 270 -6.14 17.86 -3.80
C VAL A 270 -5.13 18.97 -4.12
N ALA A 271 -3.83 18.65 -4.13
CA ALA A 271 -2.76 19.60 -4.43
C ALA A 271 -2.60 19.87 -5.93
N THR A 272 -2.92 18.89 -6.78
CA THR A 272 -2.81 18.97 -8.26
C THR A 272 -4.12 18.50 -8.88
N PRO A 273 -5.15 19.37 -8.91
CA PRO A 273 -6.47 18.98 -9.42
C PRO A 273 -6.52 18.85 -10.95
N ALA A 274 -5.60 19.48 -11.66
CA ALA A 274 -5.50 19.39 -13.11
C ALA A 274 -4.56 18.27 -13.53
N LEU A 275 -4.93 17.52 -14.57
CA LEU A 275 -4.05 16.55 -15.22
C LEU A 275 -3.09 17.24 -16.18
N ALA A 276 -1.85 16.77 -16.25
CA ALA A 276 -0.96 17.09 -17.34
C ALA A 276 -1.53 16.49 -18.63
N ALA A 277 -1.75 17.31 -19.65
CA ALA A 277 -2.22 16.85 -20.95
C ALA A 277 -1.11 16.15 -21.76
N THR A 278 0.13 16.34 -21.40
CA THR A 278 1.31 15.78 -22.10
C THR A 278 2.25 15.10 -21.13
N LEU A 279 2.72 13.91 -21.49
CA LEU A 279 3.72 13.14 -20.75
C LEU A 279 4.86 12.73 -21.68
N GLU A 280 6.04 12.55 -21.14
CA GLU A 280 7.18 11.99 -21.85
C GLU A 280 7.49 10.59 -21.33
N MET A 281 7.82 9.67 -22.24
CA MET A 281 8.26 8.31 -21.88
C MET A 281 9.48 7.92 -22.69
N PRO A 282 10.43 7.15 -22.12
CA PRO A 282 11.60 6.64 -22.85
C PRO A 282 11.16 5.65 -23.93
N VAL A 283 12.01 5.43 -24.92
CA VAL A 283 11.81 4.33 -25.89
C VAL A 283 12.15 3.02 -25.18
N CYS A 284 11.19 2.11 -25.12
CA CYS A 284 11.34 0.77 -24.55
C CYS A 284 10.80 -0.29 -25.51
N ALA A 285 11.09 -1.55 -25.21
CA ALA A 285 10.49 -2.68 -25.92
C ALA A 285 8.99 -2.77 -25.64
N GLY A 286 8.20 -3.09 -26.68
CA GLY A 286 6.74 -3.21 -26.60
C GLY A 286 6.01 -2.18 -27.46
N GLU A 287 4.71 -2.25 -27.44
CA GLU A 287 3.84 -1.31 -28.16
C GLU A 287 3.47 -0.13 -27.26
N PRO A 288 3.63 1.13 -27.71
CA PRO A 288 3.15 2.28 -26.97
C PRO A 288 1.69 2.16 -26.61
N CYS A 289 1.38 2.38 -25.34
CA CYS A 289 0.03 2.24 -24.81
C CYS A 289 -0.27 3.36 -23.81
N ILE A 290 -1.51 3.80 -23.78
CA ILE A 290 -2.03 4.76 -22.82
C ILE A 290 -3.03 4.02 -21.94
N MET A 291 -2.84 4.10 -20.62
CA MET A 291 -3.84 3.65 -19.65
C MET A 291 -4.58 4.87 -19.11
N ILE A 292 -5.90 4.81 -19.14
CA ILE A 292 -6.79 5.85 -18.60
C ILE A 292 -7.65 5.21 -17.50
N VAL A 293 -7.79 5.91 -16.39
CA VAL A 293 -8.76 5.59 -15.35
C VAL A 293 -9.72 6.73 -15.22
N ASP A 294 -11.00 6.46 -15.41
CA ASP A 294 -12.05 7.45 -15.31
C ASP A 294 -12.38 7.78 -13.82
N ILE A 295 -13.16 8.84 -13.60
CA ILE A 295 -13.55 9.28 -12.25
C ILE A 295 -14.44 8.27 -11.51
N TRP A 296 -14.95 7.22 -12.17
CA TRP A 296 -15.67 6.09 -11.57
C TRP A 296 -14.74 4.90 -11.29
N GLY A 297 -13.41 5.03 -11.54
CA GLY A 297 -12.39 4.01 -11.28
C GLY A 297 -12.28 2.94 -12.37
N ARG A 298 -12.95 3.07 -13.50
CA ARG A 298 -12.86 2.12 -14.60
C ARG A 298 -11.58 2.36 -15.39
N ARG A 299 -10.81 1.31 -15.59
CA ARG A 299 -9.51 1.32 -16.27
C ARG A 299 -9.68 0.93 -17.74
N ARG A 300 -9.03 1.66 -18.62
CA ARG A 300 -9.01 1.41 -20.07
C ARG A 300 -7.59 1.53 -20.60
N PHE A 301 -7.28 0.68 -21.58
CA PHE A 301 -6.01 0.70 -22.30
C PHE A 301 -6.28 1.09 -23.75
N TYR A 302 -5.47 2.00 -24.27
CA TYR A 302 -5.58 2.51 -25.63
C TYR A 302 -4.24 2.41 -26.33
N LEU A 303 -4.23 1.77 -27.53
CA LEU A 303 -3.06 1.70 -28.41
C LEU A 303 -3.14 2.84 -29.42
N PRO A 304 -2.38 3.92 -29.23
CA PRO A 304 -2.44 5.06 -30.12
C PRO A 304 -1.88 4.72 -31.50
N LYS A 305 -2.55 5.22 -32.55
CA LYS A 305 -2.01 5.13 -33.91
C LYS A 305 -0.77 5.99 -33.99
N ARG A 306 0.37 5.42 -34.44
CA ARG A 306 1.58 6.19 -34.69
C ARG A 306 1.33 7.13 -35.85
N ARG A 307 1.50 8.44 -35.65
CA ARG A 307 1.66 9.39 -36.73
C ARG A 307 3.15 9.44 -37.08
N TYR A 308 3.50 8.93 -38.26
CA TYR A 308 4.85 8.98 -38.83
C TYR A 308 5.16 10.39 -39.34
#